data_25217dde09199cd939e8d58e6faf5f95
#
_entry.id   25217dde09199cd939e8d58e6faf5f95
#
_cell.length_a   1.000
_cell.length_b   1.000
_cell.length_c   1.000
_cell.angle_alpha   90.00
_cell.angle_beta   90.00
_cell.angle_gamma   90.00
#
_symmetry.space_group_name_H-M   'P 1'
#
loop_
_entity.id
_entity.type
_entity.pdbx_description
1 polymer ?
#
loop_
_entity_poly.entity_id
_entity_poly.type
_entity_poly.pdbx_seq_one_letter_code
_entity_poly.pdbx_strand_id
1 'polypeptide(L)'
;MRINASFLCLTLACFVLMGCKPKRPKGILSESKMEKVMVDYHLAQGMAEAAESGDVEATRYKYIQAVFRKHNITEAAFDSSLVYYFEHSEKFLEIYKNVSLKVQAQAEKFGVDARATHNQYSHLTDQGDTANIWTDHTNACIIPNKLQNIYQFVITSDSTYQAGDAFIWHFHTQYITQGIDREAFAVMTLQYENDSVVSVTQHIRGNNNFDIRYTPSAPLDTVLLRKMNGFIFMPTLQPGENGMMVLLLQDLSMIRMHPEKKDTVSVDSIQTDSLHVDTLQPIPSSNRLSPLELRDKQPHSKKIHVTKEKPVRNTTKRSKRNTKVRRRYQL
;
A
#
# COMPACT_ATOMS: atom_id res chain seq x y z
N MET A 1 -46.54 48.34 17.38
CA MET A 1 -45.62 47.61 16.48
C MET A 1 -46.26 46.23 16.24
N ARG A 2 -46.95 46.04 15.10
CA ARG A 2 -47.64 44.78 14.78
C ARG A 2 -46.63 43.87 14.09
N ILE A 3 -46.16 42.88 14.81
CA ILE A 3 -45.33 41.79 14.24
C ILE A 3 -46.20 41.00 13.31
N ASN A 4 -45.92 41.02 11.99
CA ASN A 4 -46.72 40.29 11.01
C ASN A 4 -46.64 38.79 11.30
N ALA A 5 -47.81 38.16 11.44
CA ALA A 5 -47.91 36.72 11.70
C ALA A 5 -47.12 35.86 10.68
N SER A 6 -46.96 36.34 9.46
CA SER A 6 -46.09 35.75 8.44
C SER A 6 -44.60 35.70 8.81
N PHE A 7 -44.11 36.74 9.50
CA PHE A 7 -42.71 36.78 9.92
C PHE A 7 -42.43 35.82 11.08
N LEU A 8 -43.44 35.69 11.99
CA LEU A 8 -43.38 34.73 13.08
C LEU A 8 -43.45 33.29 12.57
N CYS A 9 -44.27 32.98 11.57
CA CYS A 9 -44.32 31.67 10.94
C CYS A 9 -43.04 31.33 10.19
N LEU A 10 -42.43 32.30 9.52
CA LEU A 10 -41.18 32.11 8.78
C LEU A 10 -40.01 31.84 9.73
N THR A 11 -39.91 32.54 10.86
CA THR A 11 -38.88 32.31 11.87
C THR A 11 -39.07 30.98 12.59
N LEU A 12 -40.32 30.57 12.88
CA LEU A 12 -40.63 29.28 13.45
C LEU A 12 -40.31 28.13 12.48
N ALA A 13 -40.61 28.29 11.19
CA ALA A 13 -40.23 27.32 10.15
C ALA A 13 -38.71 27.18 9.98
N CYS A 14 -37.92 28.26 10.09
CA CYS A 14 -36.48 28.19 10.10
C CYS A 14 -35.91 27.46 11.33
N PHE A 15 -36.53 27.56 12.48
CA PHE A 15 -36.14 26.81 13.69
C PHE A 15 -36.41 25.31 13.59
N VAL A 16 -37.46 24.90 12.87
CA VAL A 16 -37.79 23.47 12.65
C VAL A 16 -36.83 22.82 11.64
N LEU A 17 -36.27 23.61 10.70
CA LEU A 17 -35.28 23.14 9.72
C LEU A 17 -33.84 23.04 10.28
N MET A 18 -33.57 23.46 11.53
CA MET A 18 -32.34 23.11 12.24
C MET A 18 -32.43 21.65 12.66
N GLY A 19 -32.35 20.76 11.62
CA GLY A 19 -32.50 19.33 11.68
C GLY A 19 -31.64 18.72 12.79
N CYS A 20 -32.27 17.91 13.63
CA CYS A 20 -31.59 17.02 14.54
C CYS A 20 -30.50 16.25 13.78
N LYS A 21 -29.23 16.58 14.00
CA LYS A 21 -28.12 15.69 13.60
C LYS A 21 -28.43 14.33 14.26
N PRO A 22 -28.46 13.24 13.52
CA PRO A 22 -28.74 11.93 14.08
C PRO A 22 -27.80 11.69 15.26
N LYS A 23 -28.38 11.52 16.45
CA LYS A 23 -27.59 11.29 17.67
C LYS A 23 -26.90 9.93 17.52
N ARG A 24 -25.57 9.96 17.66
CA ARG A 24 -24.77 8.73 17.73
C ARG A 24 -25.37 7.78 18.77
N PRO A 25 -25.45 6.46 18.50
CA PRO A 25 -25.91 5.46 19.45
C PRO A 25 -25.11 5.49 20.75
N LYS A 26 -25.75 5.13 21.87
CA LYS A 26 -25.06 5.00 23.16
C LYS A 26 -23.99 3.90 23.07
N GLY A 27 -22.84 4.13 23.64
CA GLY A 27 -21.71 3.18 23.62
C GLY A 27 -20.73 3.36 22.46
N ILE A 28 -21.09 4.09 21.40
CA ILE A 28 -20.20 4.39 20.28
C ILE A 28 -19.27 5.56 20.64
N LEU A 29 -17.98 5.41 20.39
CA LEU A 29 -16.97 6.45 20.62
C LEU A 29 -17.24 7.68 19.74
N SER A 30 -16.93 8.88 20.24
CA SER A 30 -16.97 10.08 19.40
C SER A 30 -15.86 10.06 18.35
N GLU A 31 -16.07 10.73 17.24
CA GLU A 31 -15.07 10.86 16.15
C GLU A 31 -13.71 11.27 16.72
N SER A 32 -13.66 12.36 17.51
CA SER A 32 -12.42 12.81 18.16
C SER A 32 -11.82 11.81 19.14
N LYS A 33 -12.63 10.99 19.83
CA LYS A 33 -12.13 9.93 20.71
C LYS A 33 -11.63 8.75 19.89
N MET A 34 -12.37 8.39 18.84
CA MET A 34 -11.97 7.34 17.89
C MET A 34 -10.63 7.66 17.24
N GLU A 35 -10.42 8.90 16.77
CA GLU A 35 -9.12 9.36 16.23
C GLU A 35 -7.97 9.12 17.21
N LYS A 36 -8.13 9.53 18.48
CA LYS A 36 -7.08 9.38 19.50
C LYS A 36 -6.78 7.91 19.78
N VAL A 37 -7.81 7.07 19.87
CA VAL A 37 -7.65 5.64 20.08
C VAL A 37 -6.95 5.00 18.88
N MET A 38 -7.35 5.35 17.65
CA MET A 38 -6.76 4.80 16.42
C MET A 38 -5.29 5.18 16.25
N VAL A 39 -4.88 6.39 16.62
CA VAL A 39 -3.46 6.79 16.61
C VAL A 39 -2.64 5.87 17.51
N ASP A 40 -3.06 5.69 18.77
CA ASP A 40 -2.36 4.82 19.70
C ASP A 40 -2.44 3.34 19.31
N TYR A 41 -3.55 2.92 18.68
CA TYR A 41 -3.75 1.56 18.18
C TYR A 41 -2.71 1.22 17.10
N HIS A 42 -2.52 2.10 16.11
CA HIS A 42 -1.52 1.89 15.04
C HIS A 42 -0.09 1.94 15.58
N LEU A 43 0.20 2.84 16.52
CA LEU A 43 1.49 2.85 17.19
C LEU A 43 1.75 1.53 17.94
N ALA A 44 0.73 0.99 18.62
CA ALA A 44 0.81 -0.29 19.32
C ALA A 44 1.07 -1.46 18.36
N GLN A 45 0.44 -1.47 17.18
CA GLN A 45 0.70 -2.47 16.14
C GLN A 45 2.14 -2.37 15.64
N GLY A 46 2.60 -1.20 15.24
CA GLY A 46 3.98 -1.00 14.77
C GLY A 46 5.03 -1.35 15.83
N MET A 47 4.76 -1.03 17.11
CA MET A 47 5.64 -1.43 18.22
C MET A 47 5.69 -2.95 18.41
N ALA A 48 4.57 -3.66 18.19
CA ALA A 48 4.54 -5.11 18.28
C ALA A 48 5.30 -5.77 17.12
N GLU A 49 5.21 -5.22 15.92
CA GLU A 49 5.95 -5.68 14.74
C GLU A 49 7.46 -5.44 14.88
N ALA A 50 7.86 -4.32 15.51
CA ALA A 50 9.26 -3.99 15.77
C ALA A 50 9.85 -4.73 16.98
N ALA A 51 9.04 -5.42 17.78
CA ALA A 51 9.52 -6.13 18.95
C ALA A 51 10.24 -7.42 18.53
N GLU A 52 11.46 -7.63 19.03
CA GLU A 52 12.25 -8.85 18.81
C GLU A 52 11.68 -10.11 19.54
N SER A 53 10.45 -10.05 20.03
CA SER A 53 9.81 -11.14 20.75
C SER A 53 9.30 -12.22 19.79
N GLY A 54 9.50 -13.49 20.10
CA GLY A 54 9.15 -14.62 19.24
C GLY A 54 7.64 -14.84 19.00
N ASP A 55 6.75 -14.12 19.73
CA ASP A 55 5.30 -14.16 19.57
C ASP A 55 4.75 -12.73 19.37
N VAL A 56 4.79 -12.31 18.12
CA VAL A 56 4.31 -10.98 17.69
C VAL A 56 2.82 -10.82 18.01
N GLU A 57 2.01 -11.88 17.86
CA GLU A 57 0.57 -11.81 18.06
C GLU A 57 0.20 -11.58 19.53
N ALA A 58 0.81 -12.33 20.45
CA ALA A 58 0.63 -12.11 21.88
C ALA A 58 1.13 -10.73 22.33
N THR A 59 2.19 -10.22 21.72
CA THR A 59 2.74 -8.88 22.01
C THR A 59 1.79 -7.81 21.50
N ARG A 60 1.27 -7.95 20.29
CA ARG A 60 0.26 -7.06 19.69
C ARG A 60 -0.98 -6.97 20.58
N TYR A 61 -1.53 -8.12 21.00
CA TYR A 61 -2.68 -8.16 21.90
C TYR A 61 -2.44 -7.39 23.20
N LYS A 62 -1.29 -7.60 23.85
CA LYS A 62 -0.93 -6.89 25.10
C LYS A 62 -0.86 -5.37 24.92
N TYR A 63 -0.28 -4.90 23.80
CA TYR A 63 -0.17 -3.47 23.53
C TYR A 63 -1.53 -2.85 23.21
N ILE A 64 -2.37 -3.52 22.44
CA ILE A 64 -3.73 -3.07 22.13
C ILE A 64 -4.57 -2.98 23.42
N GLN A 65 -4.49 -3.97 24.31
CA GLN A 65 -5.18 -3.92 25.59
C GLN A 65 -4.65 -2.76 26.48
N ALA A 66 -3.39 -2.39 26.37
CA ALA A 66 -2.85 -1.21 27.07
C ALA A 66 -3.42 0.10 26.49
N VAL A 67 -3.63 0.18 25.17
CA VAL A 67 -4.30 1.33 24.53
C VAL A 67 -5.74 1.47 25.05
N PHE A 68 -6.51 0.39 25.10
CA PHE A 68 -7.89 0.45 25.61
C PHE A 68 -7.95 0.93 27.05
N ARG A 69 -7.03 0.45 27.91
CA ARG A 69 -6.91 0.94 29.29
C ARG A 69 -6.53 2.43 29.36
N LYS A 70 -5.57 2.88 28.54
CA LYS A 70 -5.16 4.29 28.46
C LYS A 70 -6.33 5.22 28.12
N HIS A 71 -7.22 4.78 27.25
CA HIS A 71 -8.36 5.54 26.79
C HIS A 71 -9.64 5.31 27.61
N ASN A 72 -9.61 4.51 28.67
CA ASN A 72 -10.78 4.12 29.45
C ASN A 72 -11.95 3.65 28.58
N ILE A 73 -11.67 2.69 27.70
CA ILE A 73 -12.64 2.03 26.83
C ILE A 73 -12.52 0.52 26.96
N THR A 74 -13.57 -0.17 26.63
CA THR A 74 -13.55 -1.64 26.47
C THR A 74 -13.31 -2.00 25.01
N GLU A 75 -12.77 -3.19 24.78
CA GLU A 75 -12.64 -3.76 23.44
C GLU A 75 -13.99 -3.78 22.71
N ALA A 76 -15.06 -4.24 23.38
CA ALA A 76 -16.42 -4.25 22.83
C ALA A 76 -16.93 -2.87 22.41
N ALA A 77 -16.56 -1.79 23.13
CA ALA A 77 -16.92 -0.42 22.76
C ALA A 77 -16.14 0.05 21.53
N PHE A 78 -14.88 -0.34 21.42
CA PHE A 78 -14.06 -0.08 20.25
C PHE A 78 -14.62 -0.80 19.00
N ASP A 79 -14.92 -2.10 19.12
CA ASP A 79 -15.48 -2.92 18.05
C ASP A 79 -16.83 -2.41 17.56
N SER A 80 -17.73 -2.11 18.50
CA SER A 80 -19.05 -1.53 18.16
C SER A 80 -18.88 -0.18 17.46
N SER A 81 -17.86 0.60 17.83
CA SER A 81 -17.57 1.88 17.18
C SER A 81 -17.00 1.68 15.78
N LEU A 82 -16.12 0.72 15.58
CA LEU A 82 -15.62 0.35 14.26
C LEU A 82 -16.78 -0.06 13.34
N VAL A 83 -17.70 -0.97 13.79
CA VAL A 83 -18.87 -1.37 13.01
C VAL A 83 -19.70 -0.14 12.62
N TYR A 84 -20.01 0.73 13.59
CA TYR A 84 -20.79 1.93 13.33
C TYR A 84 -20.12 2.85 12.30
N TYR A 85 -18.82 3.10 12.41
CA TYR A 85 -18.13 3.97 11.49
C TYR A 85 -17.93 3.33 10.11
N PHE A 86 -17.89 2.01 10.01
CA PHE A 86 -17.86 1.31 8.72
C PHE A 86 -19.18 1.43 7.96
N GLU A 87 -20.32 1.41 8.67
CA GLU A 87 -21.62 1.72 8.08
C GLU A 87 -21.71 3.19 7.64
N HIS A 88 -20.82 4.06 8.16
CA HIS A 88 -20.72 5.48 7.85
C HIS A 88 -19.32 5.79 7.25
N SER A 89 -19.04 5.19 6.10
CA SER A 89 -17.69 5.18 5.47
C SER A 89 -17.09 6.58 5.27
N GLU A 90 -17.90 7.58 4.92
CA GLU A 90 -17.44 8.99 4.78
C GLU A 90 -16.83 9.51 6.09
N LYS A 91 -17.51 9.29 7.22
CA LYS A 91 -17.00 9.69 8.54
C LYS A 91 -15.77 8.91 8.93
N PHE A 92 -15.72 7.63 8.58
CA PHE A 92 -14.57 6.79 8.86
C PHE A 92 -13.34 7.26 8.10
N LEU A 93 -13.48 7.59 6.81
CA LEU A 93 -12.40 8.15 5.99
C LEU A 93 -11.90 9.48 6.54
N GLU A 94 -12.78 10.35 7.04
CA GLU A 94 -12.40 11.60 7.69
C GLU A 94 -11.61 11.36 8.99
N ILE A 95 -12.11 10.48 9.86
CA ILE A 95 -11.39 10.03 11.06
C ILE A 95 -9.99 9.54 10.68
N TYR A 96 -9.92 8.68 9.68
CA TYR A 96 -8.66 8.04 9.30
C TYR A 96 -7.67 9.01 8.65
N LYS A 97 -8.15 9.96 7.86
CA LYS A 97 -7.34 11.09 7.36
C LYS A 97 -6.69 11.85 8.51
N ASN A 98 -7.46 12.16 9.55
CA ASN A 98 -6.96 12.86 10.73
C ASN A 98 -5.97 12.00 11.54
N VAL A 99 -6.18 10.69 11.62
CA VAL A 99 -5.24 9.72 12.23
C VAL A 99 -3.93 9.73 11.48
N SER A 100 -3.95 9.60 10.16
CA SER A 100 -2.76 9.62 9.30
C SER A 100 -1.95 10.90 9.50
N LEU A 101 -2.59 12.08 9.44
CA LEU A 101 -1.94 13.36 9.69
C LEU A 101 -1.28 13.43 11.07
N LYS A 102 -1.91 12.89 12.11
CA LYS A 102 -1.37 12.89 13.48
C LYS A 102 -0.18 11.95 13.62
N VAL A 103 -0.24 10.77 13.04
CA VAL A 103 0.88 9.82 13.02
C VAL A 103 2.06 10.40 12.25
N GLN A 104 1.80 10.99 11.08
CA GLN A 104 2.82 11.67 10.29
C GLN A 104 3.49 12.81 11.07
N ALA A 105 2.72 13.68 11.71
CA ALA A 105 3.26 14.77 12.52
C ALA A 105 4.09 14.28 13.73
N GLN A 106 3.79 13.09 14.25
CA GLN A 106 4.62 12.46 15.27
C GLN A 106 5.93 11.92 14.68
N ALA A 107 5.89 11.25 13.53
CA ALA A 107 7.08 10.73 12.84
C ALA A 107 8.07 11.87 12.49
N GLU A 108 7.57 13.00 11.98
CA GLU A 108 8.35 14.19 11.66
C GLU A 108 9.10 14.74 12.89
N LYS A 109 8.49 14.71 14.09
CA LYS A 109 9.16 15.10 15.35
C LYS A 109 10.35 14.21 15.70
N PHE A 110 10.36 12.98 15.23
CA PHE A 110 11.46 12.04 15.40
C PHE A 110 12.46 12.05 14.23
N GLY A 111 12.32 13.02 13.31
CA GLY A 111 13.20 13.16 12.16
C GLY A 111 12.97 12.13 11.05
N VAL A 112 11.83 11.46 11.08
CA VAL A 112 11.42 10.52 10.02
C VAL A 112 10.54 11.28 9.03
N ASP A 113 10.99 11.37 7.77
CA ASP A 113 10.14 11.89 6.69
C ASP A 113 9.11 10.81 6.30
N ALA A 114 7.97 10.87 6.99
CA ALA A 114 6.89 9.91 6.76
C ALA A 114 6.29 10.01 5.35
N ARG A 115 6.43 11.16 4.67
CA ARG A 115 5.97 11.34 3.29
C ARG A 115 6.81 10.55 2.31
N ALA A 116 8.13 10.58 2.48
CA ALA A 116 9.04 9.80 1.66
C ALA A 116 8.86 8.28 1.85
N THR A 117 8.32 7.86 3.01
CA THR A 117 8.15 6.45 3.34
C THR A 117 6.83 5.88 2.78
N HIS A 118 5.77 6.70 2.70
CA HIS A 118 4.45 6.21 2.27
C HIS A 118 4.18 6.40 0.77
N ASN A 119 4.47 7.58 0.22
CA ASN A 119 4.21 7.84 -1.19
C ASN A 119 5.41 8.49 -1.87
N GLN A 120 6.28 7.66 -2.43
CA GLN A 120 7.45 8.10 -3.19
C GLN A 120 7.07 8.90 -4.46
N TYR A 121 5.81 8.85 -4.89
CA TYR A 121 5.30 9.52 -6.08
C TYR A 121 4.56 10.82 -5.77
N SER A 122 4.47 11.24 -4.50
CA SER A 122 3.72 12.42 -4.06
C SER A 122 4.22 13.74 -4.66
N HIS A 123 5.46 13.77 -5.16
CA HIS A 123 6.08 14.93 -5.81
C HIS A 123 5.72 15.06 -7.29
N LEU A 124 5.11 14.03 -7.90
CA LEU A 124 4.75 14.05 -9.31
C LEU A 124 3.49 14.89 -9.56
N THR A 125 3.53 15.64 -10.65
CA THR A 125 2.36 16.38 -11.18
C THR A 125 1.59 15.49 -12.16
N ASP A 126 0.48 15.99 -12.67
CA ASP A 126 -0.33 15.36 -13.71
C ASP A 126 0.27 15.49 -15.12
N GLN A 127 1.41 16.17 -15.28
CA GLN A 127 2.06 16.47 -16.55
C GLN A 127 3.52 16.05 -16.56
N GLY A 128 4.06 15.85 -17.76
CA GLY A 128 5.47 15.52 -18.02
C GLY A 128 5.67 14.07 -18.45
N ASP A 129 6.94 13.71 -18.68
CA ASP A 129 7.34 12.36 -19.12
C ASP A 129 7.02 11.30 -18.06
N THR A 130 7.06 11.68 -16.79
CA THR A 130 6.58 10.89 -15.65
C THR A 130 5.51 11.70 -14.91
N ALA A 131 4.28 11.23 -14.89
CA ALA A 131 3.12 11.95 -14.38
C ALA A 131 2.24 11.06 -13.49
N ASN A 132 1.64 11.66 -12.44
CA ASN A 132 0.58 11.01 -11.69
C ASN A 132 -0.77 11.34 -12.34
N ILE A 133 -1.34 10.36 -13.02
CA ILE A 133 -2.60 10.49 -13.77
C ILE A 133 -3.84 10.05 -12.96
N TRP A 134 -3.71 9.92 -11.64
CA TRP A 134 -4.82 9.53 -10.77
C TRP A 134 -5.78 10.68 -10.56
N THR A 135 -7.08 10.47 -10.82
CA THR A 135 -8.12 11.49 -10.76
C THR A 135 -9.19 11.23 -9.70
N ASP A 136 -9.16 10.07 -9.06
CA ASP A 136 -10.15 9.69 -8.04
C ASP A 136 -9.63 9.98 -6.61
N HIS A 137 -10.40 9.61 -5.60
CA HIS A 137 -9.99 9.72 -4.21
C HIS A 137 -8.71 8.92 -3.95
N THR A 138 -7.77 9.51 -3.21
CA THR A 138 -6.50 8.86 -2.86
C THR A 138 -6.63 7.85 -1.72
N ASN A 139 -7.80 7.79 -1.08
CA ASN A 139 -8.07 6.86 0.03
C ASN A 139 -9.41 6.17 -0.19
N ALA A 140 -9.45 4.89 0.16
CA ALA A 140 -10.66 4.08 0.12
C ALA A 140 -10.64 3.04 1.26
N CYS A 141 -11.79 2.43 1.54
CA CYS A 141 -11.85 1.30 2.46
C CYS A 141 -12.65 0.15 1.84
N ILE A 142 -12.21 -1.07 2.12
CA ILE A 142 -12.85 -2.31 1.69
C ILE A 142 -13.22 -3.10 2.94
N ILE A 143 -14.46 -3.59 2.97
CA ILE A 143 -15.00 -4.39 4.07
C ILE A 143 -15.45 -5.73 3.48
N PRO A 144 -15.14 -6.88 4.10
CA PRO A 144 -15.46 -8.20 3.54
C PRO A 144 -16.97 -8.53 3.67
N ASN A 145 -17.83 -7.64 3.20
CA ASN A 145 -19.27 -7.85 3.06
C ASN A 145 -19.67 -7.82 1.57
N LYS A 146 -20.87 -8.22 1.24
CA LYS A 146 -21.33 -8.33 -0.16
C LYS A 146 -21.45 -6.99 -0.90
N LEU A 147 -21.43 -5.86 -0.19
CA LEU A 147 -21.68 -4.55 -0.78
C LEU A 147 -20.41 -3.69 -0.91
N GLN A 148 -19.41 -3.95 -0.06
CA GLN A 148 -18.21 -3.09 0.08
C GLN A 148 -16.90 -3.85 0.00
N ASN A 149 -16.92 -5.06 -0.57
CA ASN A 149 -15.74 -5.94 -0.67
C ASN A 149 -14.88 -5.70 -1.91
N ILE A 150 -15.22 -4.70 -2.71
CA ILE A 150 -14.49 -4.33 -3.92
C ILE A 150 -14.32 -2.81 -4.01
N TYR A 151 -13.13 -2.38 -4.36
CA TYR A 151 -12.82 -1.04 -4.83
C TYR A 151 -12.45 -1.13 -6.31
N GLN A 152 -12.90 -0.18 -7.15
CA GLN A 152 -12.64 -0.20 -8.58
C GLN A 152 -12.42 1.21 -9.14
N PHE A 153 -11.62 1.31 -10.20
CA PHE A 153 -11.41 2.53 -10.94
C PHE A 153 -11.37 2.29 -12.45
N VAL A 154 -11.58 3.35 -13.20
CA VAL A 154 -11.42 3.39 -14.66
C VAL A 154 -10.71 4.68 -15.03
N ILE A 155 -9.64 4.58 -15.83
CA ILE A 155 -8.93 5.70 -16.41
C ILE A 155 -8.96 5.54 -17.93
N THR A 156 -9.51 6.54 -18.62
CA THR A 156 -9.52 6.58 -20.09
C THR A 156 -8.31 7.40 -20.54
N SER A 157 -7.60 6.93 -21.57
CA SER A 157 -6.49 7.66 -22.15
C SER A 157 -6.96 8.96 -22.84
N ASP A 158 -6.11 9.93 -22.83
CA ASP A 158 -6.29 11.21 -23.52
C ASP A 158 -5.11 11.49 -24.46
N SER A 159 -5.02 12.70 -25.00
CA SER A 159 -3.98 13.11 -25.94
C SER A 159 -2.56 13.15 -25.34
N THR A 160 -2.41 13.00 -24.03
CA THR A 160 -1.11 12.98 -23.36
C THR A 160 -0.46 11.59 -23.32
N TYR A 161 -1.20 10.54 -23.70
CA TYR A 161 -0.68 9.17 -23.72
C TYR A 161 0.11 8.89 -25.00
N GLN A 162 1.15 8.09 -24.87
CA GLN A 162 2.03 7.69 -25.99
C GLN A 162 2.09 6.17 -26.11
N ALA A 163 2.37 5.70 -27.32
CA ALA A 163 2.67 4.28 -27.51
C ALA A 163 3.95 3.91 -26.74
N GLY A 164 3.90 2.79 -26.05
CA GLY A 164 5.03 2.37 -25.20
C GLY A 164 4.99 2.88 -23.77
N ASP A 165 3.97 3.65 -23.37
CA ASP A 165 3.82 4.12 -21.99
C ASP A 165 3.83 2.97 -20.99
N ALA A 166 4.63 3.10 -19.94
CA ALA A 166 4.65 2.21 -18.80
C ALA A 166 3.84 2.80 -17.64
N PHE A 167 3.29 1.92 -16.79
CA PHE A 167 2.39 2.30 -15.72
C PHE A 167 2.79 1.65 -14.41
N ILE A 168 2.61 2.43 -13.30
CA ILE A 168 2.72 1.92 -11.92
C ILE A 168 1.45 2.32 -11.18
N TRP A 169 0.68 1.34 -10.75
CA TRP A 169 -0.40 1.56 -9.80
C TRP A 169 0.14 1.40 -8.39
N HIS A 170 0.25 2.52 -7.69
CA HIS A 170 0.77 2.61 -6.32
C HIS A 170 -0.37 2.77 -5.33
N PHE A 171 -0.26 2.09 -4.19
CA PHE A 171 -1.11 2.29 -3.02
C PHE A 171 -0.46 1.69 -1.76
N HIS A 172 -0.81 2.26 -0.62
CA HIS A 172 -0.49 1.70 0.70
C HIS A 172 -1.70 0.96 1.25
N THR A 173 -1.46 -0.19 1.88
CA THR A 173 -2.51 -0.99 2.52
C THR A 173 -2.34 -1.02 4.02
N GLN A 174 -3.46 -0.90 4.74
CA GLN A 174 -3.51 -1.10 6.18
C GLN A 174 -4.71 -1.96 6.55
N TYR A 175 -4.44 -3.13 7.09
CA TYR A 175 -5.47 -3.99 7.66
C TYR A 175 -5.78 -3.59 9.10
N ILE A 176 -7.06 -3.44 9.40
CA ILE A 176 -7.59 -3.37 10.76
C ILE A 176 -8.33 -4.68 10.96
N THR A 177 -7.74 -5.59 11.71
CA THR A 177 -8.28 -6.94 11.87
C THR A 177 -8.28 -7.36 13.33
N GLN A 178 -9.23 -8.23 13.65
CA GLN A 178 -9.24 -9.00 14.89
C GLN A 178 -9.23 -10.48 14.52
N GLY A 179 -8.06 -11.10 14.67
CA GLY A 179 -7.91 -12.54 14.72
C GLY A 179 -8.02 -13.33 13.41
N ILE A 180 -7.96 -12.69 12.23
CA ILE A 180 -8.02 -13.40 10.95
C ILE A 180 -7.01 -12.79 9.96
N ASP A 181 -6.05 -13.60 9.51
CA ASP A 181 -5.20 -13.24 8.38
C ASP A 181 -5.97 -13.47 7.08
N ARG A 182 -6.17 -12.41 6.31
CA ARG A 182 -6.83 -12.48 5.01
C ARG A 182 -6.00 -11.84 3.92
N GLU A 183 -6.33 -12.25 2.72
CA GLU A 183 -5.71 -11.80 1.51
C GLU A 183 -6.74 -11.06 0.65
N ALA A 184 -6.31 -9.94 0.07
CA ALA A 184 -7.03 -9.26 -1.00
C ALA A 184 -6.29 -9.46 -2.33
N PHE A 185 -6.96 -9.18 -3.44
CA PHE A 185 -6.43 -9.32 -4.78
C PHE A 185 -6.59 -8.00 -5.52
N ALA A 186 -5.50 -7.47 -6.04
CA ALA A 186 -5.54 -6.34 -6.96
C ALA A 186 -5.34 -6.83 -8.38
N VAL A 187 -6.15 -6.31 -9.28
CA VAL A 187 -6.03 -6.57 -10.73
C VAL A 187 -6.03 -5.25 -11.45
N MET A 188 -5.04 -5.04 -12.30
CA MET A 188 -4.96 -3.92 -13.24
C MET A 188 -5.06 -4.47 -14.66
N THR A 189 -5.99 -3.96 -15.44
CA THR A 189 -6.25 -4.39 -16.81
C THR A 189 -6.10 -3.20 -17.77
N LEU A 190 -5.31 -3.39 -18.80
CA LEU A 190 -5.01 -2.40 -19.83
C LEU A 190 -5.62 -2.86 -21.15
N GLN A 191 -6.44 -2.03 -21.77
CA GLN A 191 -7.03 -2.26 -23.09
C GLN A 191 -6.44 -1.28 -24.10
N TYR A 192 -5.92 -1.82 -25.19
CA TYR A 192 -5.27 -1.09 -26.27
C TYR A 192 -6.23 -0.78 -27.43
N GLU A 193 -5.83 0.15 -28.30
CA GLU A 193 -6.60 0.55 -29.49
C GLU A 193 -6.85 -0.60 -30.49
N ASN A 194 -5.95 -1.59 -30.52
CA ASN A 194 -6.10 -2.80 -31.33
C ASN A 194 -6.94 -3.89 -30.65
N ASP A 195 -7.71 -3.55 -29.61
CA ASP A 195 -8.54 -4.44 -28.79
C ASP A 195 -7.76 -5.51 -27.98
N SER A 196 -6.43 -5.49 -27.99
CA SER A 196 -5.63 -6.32 -27.09
C SER A 196 -5.85 -5.91 -25.64
N VAL A 197 -5.88 -6.93 -24.76
CA VAL A 197 -6.08 -6.73 -23.31
C VAL A 197 -4.97 -7.45 -22.55
N VAL A 198 -4.35 -6.73 -21.61
CA VAL A 198 -3.36 -7.27 -20.68
C VAL A 198 -3.82 -7.06 -19.26
N SER A 199 -3.62 -8.05 -18.40
CA SER A 199 -3.96 -7.94 -16.97
C SER A 199 -2.77 -8.32 -16.11
N VAL A 200 -2.56 -7.53 -15.05
CA VAL A 200 -1.56 -7.77 -14.00
C VAL A 200 -2.30 -8.00 -12.70
N THR A 201 -1.98 -9.09 -12.01
CA THR A 201 -2.62 -9.46 -10.73
C THR A 201 -1.58 -9.46 -9.62
N GLN A 202 -1.94 -8.90 -8.47
CA GLN A 202 -1.13 -8.84 -7.27
C GLN A 202 -1.92 -9.33 -6.07
N HIS A 203 -1.32 -10.24 -5.28
CA HIS A 203 -1.83 -10.64 -3.98
C HIS A 203 -1.45 -9.59 -2.94
N ILE A 204 -2.41 -9.17 -2.12
CA ILE A 204 -2.24 -8.14 -1.10
C ILE A 204 -2.31 -8.79 0.26
N ARG A 205 -1.17 -8.81 0.97
CA ARG A 205 -1.05 -9.34 2.32
C ARG A 205 -0.35 -8.32 3.22
N GLY A 206 -0.88 -8.14 4.41
CA GLY A 206 -0.28 -7.27 5.42
C GLY A 206 -0.33 -5.78 5.10
N ASN A 207 0.33 -5.01 5.94
CA ASN A 207 0.40 -3.54 5.86
C ASN A 207 1.66 -3.16 5.10
N ASN A 208 1.52 -2.86 3.80
CA ASN A 208 2.65 -2.60 2.91
C ASN A 208 2.31 -1.57 1.83
N ASN A 209 3.36 -1.03 1.21
CA ASN A 209 3.26 -0.33 -0.06
C ASN A 209 3.26 -1.35 -1.20
N PHE A 210 2.38 -1.16 -2.16
CA PHE A 210 2.29 -1.97 -3.37
C PHE A 210 2.51 -1.09 -4.60
N ASP A 211 3.36 -1.58 -5.50
CA ASP A 211 3.60 -1.02 -6.82
C ASP A 211 3.28 -2.09 -7.86
N ILE A 212 2.12 -2.02 -8.47
CA ILE A 212 1.74 -2.91 -9.57
C ILE A 212 2.25 -2.28 -10.86
N ARG A 213 3.32 -2.87 -11.42
CA ARG A 213 4.04 -2.33 -12.57
C ARG A 213 3.66 -3.05 -13.85
N TYR A 214 3.54 -2.27 -14.91
CA TYR A 214 3.38 -2.79 -16.26
C TYR A 214 4.21 -1.95 -17.23
N THR A 215 4.99 -2.63 -18.06
CA THR A 215 5.73 -2.05 -19.19
C THR A 215 5.37 -2.84 -20.42
N PRO A 216 4.83 -2.22 -21.48
CA PRO A 216 4.48 -2.92 -22.70
C PRO A 216 5.73 -3.45 -23.38
N SER A 217 5.56 -4.61 -24.05
CA SER A 217 6.57 -5.22 -24.90
C SER A 217 5.96 -5.44 -26.29
N ALA A 218 6.82 -5.70 -27.28
CA ALA A 218 6.37 -5.91 -28.64
C ALA A 218 5.28 -7.01 -28.74
N PRO A 219 4.19 -6.80 -29.50
CA PRO A 219 3.90 -5.65 -30.38
C PRO A 219 3.17 -4.49 -29.69
N LEU A 220 2.88 -4.55 -28.39
CA LEU A 220 2.05 -3.57 -27.69
C LEU A 220 2.78 -2.26 -27.38
N ASP A 221 4.09 -2.25 -27.45
CA ASP A 221 4.93 -1.06 -27.28
C ASP A 221 4.75 -0.01 -28.39
N THR A 222 4.10 -0.38 -29.49
CA THR A 222 3.78 0.52 -30.62
C THR A 222 2.30 0.87 -30.71
N VAL A 223 1.46 0.38 -29.79
CA VAL A 223 0.01 0.59 -29.80
C VAL A 223 -0.39 1.51 -28.67
N LEU A 224 -1.28 2.46 -28.94
CA LEU A 224 -1.82 3.36 -27.93
C LEU A 224 -2.74 2.62 -26.97
N LEU A 225 -2.66 2.98 -25.69
CA LEU A 225 -3.61 2.55 -24.68
C LEU A 225 -4.95 3.27 -24.93
N ARG A 226 -6.06 2.52 -24.87
CA ARG A 226 -7.43 3.08 -24.93
C ARG A 226 -7.96 3.40 -23.56
N LYS A 227 -7.83 2.47 -22.62
CA LYS A 227 -8.23 2.66 -21.22
C LYS A 227 -7.56 1.64 -20.32
N MET A 228 -7.51 1.95 -19.04
CA MET A 228 -7.18 0.99 -17.99
C MET A 228 -8.30 0.91 -16.96
N ASN A 229 -8.48 -0.28 -16.41
CA ASN A 229 -9.38 -0.54 -15.29
C ASN A 229 -8.58 -1.24 -14.20
N GLY A 230 -8.95 -1.00 -12.97
CA GLY A 230 -8.39 -1.77 -11.87
C GLY A 230 -9.44 -2.01 -10.80
N PHE A 231 -9.22 -3.07 -10.03
CA PHE A 231 -10.01 -3.32 -8.85
C PHE A 231 -9.16 -3.99 -7.77
N ILE A 232 -9.54 -3.76 -6.53
CA ILE A 232 -9.05 -4.49 -5.36
C ILE A 232 -10.25 -5.19 -4.73
N PHE A 233 -10.16 -6.50 -4.62
CA PHE A 233 -11.23 -7.37 -4.13
C PHE A 233 -10.77 -8.11 -2.87
N MET A 234 -11.61 -8.11 -1.85
CA MET A 234 -11.44 -8.89 -0.63
C MET A 234 -12.56 -9.91 -0.51
N PRO A 235 -12.27 -11.22 -0.38
CA PRO A 235 -13.30 -12.24 -0.22
C PRO A 235 -14.19 -11.97 0.99
N THR A 236 -15.48 -12.20 0.86
CA THR A 236 -16.43 -12.05 1.96
C THR A 236 -16.18 -13.08 3.07
N LEU A 237 -16.57 -12.72 4.30
CA LEU A 237 -16.55 -13.66 5.43
C LEU A 237 -17.48 -14.83 5.16
N GLN A 238 -17.04 -16.05 5.50
CA GLN A 238 -17.88 -17.23 5.44
C GLN A 238 -18.87 -17.25 6.62
N PRO A 239 -20.05 -17.85 6.47
CA PRO A 239 -20.98 -18.03 7.58
C PRO A 239 -20.28 -18.76 8.75
N GLY A 240 -20.32 -18.17 9.95
CA GLY A 240 -19.68 -18.71 11.15
C GLY A 240 -18.24 -18.20 11.40
N GLU A 241 -17.63 -17.48 10.49
CA GLU A 241 -16.40 -16.73 10.75
C GLU A 241 -16.75 -15.44 11.49
N ASN A 242 -16.36 -15.39 12.76
CA ASN A 242 -16.48 -14.19 13.58
C ASN A 242 -15.14 -13.44 13.50
N GLY A 243 -15.19 -12.22 13.01
CA GLY A 243 -14.01 -11.36 12.98
C GLY A 243 -14.33 -10.10 12.20
N MET A 244 -13.86 -8.99 12.71
CA MET A 244 -13.97 -7.72 12.03
C MET A 244 -12.68 -7.48 11.24
N MET A 245 -12.85 -7.11 9.99
CA MET A 245 -11.73 -6.77 9.12
C MET A 245 -12.10 -5.59 8.25
N VAL A 246 -11.16 -4.69 8.11
CA VAL A 246 -11.20 -3.62 7.11
C VAL A 246 -9.84 -3.51 6.47
N LEU A 247 -9.83 -3.37 5.17
CA LEU A 247 -8.66 -2.99 4.41
C LEU A 247 -8.79 -1.51 4.03
N LEU A 248 -7.88 -0.71 4.54
CA LEU A 248 -7.72 0.68 4.14
C LEU A 248 -6.72 0.75 3.00
N LEU A 249 -7.09 1.49 1.99
CA LEU A 249 -6.25 1.86 0.87
C LEU A 249 -5.90 3.34 1.02
N GLN A 250 -4.63 3.66 0.94
CA GLN A 250 -4.12 5.02 1.08
C GLN A 250 -3.15 5.32 -0.06
N ASP A 251 -2.99 6.60 -0.35
CA ASP A 251 -2.04 7.09 -1.34
C ASP A 251 -2.22 6.47 -2.73
N LEU A 252 -3.48 6.12 -3.07
CA LEU A 252 -3.82 5.61 -4.40
C LEU A 252 -3.32 6.59 -5.46
N SER A 253 -2.48 6.10 -6.35
CA SER A 253 -1.89 6.88 -7.45
C SER A 253 -1.59 5.99 -8.65
N MET A 254 -1.68 6.57 -9.83
CA MET A 254 -1.35 5.91 -11.09
C MET A 254 -0.26 6.72 -11.80
N ILE A 255 0.91 6.14 -11.91
CA ILE A 255 2.06 6.79 -12.51
C ILE A 255 2.19 6.32 -13.95
N ARG A 256 2.15 7.24 -14.89
CA ARG A 256 2.47 7.02 -16.29
C ARG A 256 3.91 7.47 -16.55
N MET A 257 4.66 6.68 -17.31
CA MET A 257 6.02 6.98 -17.73
C MET A 257 6.12 6.79 -19.24
N HIS A 258 6.51 7.85 -19.94
CA HIS A 258 6.78 7.76 -21.38
C HIS A 258 8.05 6.95 -21.67
N PRO A 259 8.12 6.25 -22.81
CA PRO A 259 9.34 5.57 -23.22
C PRO A 259 10.47 6.59 -23.45
N GLU A 260 11.69 6.22 -23.05
CA GLU A 260 12.86 7.04 -23.37
C GLU A 260 12.97 7.24 -24.90
N LYS A 261 13.07 8.48 -25.32
CA LYS A 261 13.38 8.79 -26.72
C LYS A 261 14.76 8.26 -27.01
N LYS A 262 14.84 7.19 -27.80
CA LYS A 262 16.12 6.79 -28.41
C LYS A 262 16.51 7.91 -29.33
N ASP A 263 17.48 8.73 -28.92
CA ASP A 263 18.13 9.65 -29.83
C ASP A 263 18.71 8.80 -30.97
N THR A 264 18.00 8.82 -32.09
CA THR A 264 18.53 8.30 -33.33
C THR A 264 19.65 9.26 -33.68
N VAL A 265 20.89 8.91 -33.32
CA VAL A 265 22.05 9.59 -33.88
C VAL A 265 21.90 9.44 -35.37
N SER A 266 21.41 10.49 -36.02
CA SER A 266 21.48 10.62 -37.46
C SER A 266 22.96 10.59 -37.80
N VAL A 267 23.38 9.48 -38.35
CA VAL A 267 24.69 9.40 -39.02
C VAL A 267 24.50 10.25 -40.26
N ASP A 268 24.64 11.55 -40.08
CA ASP A 268 24.81 12.49 -41.20
C ASP A 268 26.03 12.00 -41.98
N SER A 269 25.72 11.72 -43.21
CA SER A 269 26.64 11.34 -44.29
C SER A 269 27.98 12.08 -44.16
N ILE A 270 29.03 11.36 -43.77
CA ILE A 270 30.38 11.81 -43.94
C ILE A 270 30.59 11.93 -45.45
N GLN A 271 30.53 13.15 -45.95
CA GLN A 271 31.04 13.47 -47.28
C GLN A 271 32.54 13.14 -47.29
N THR A 272 32.89 12.17 -48.12
CA THR A 272 34.24 11.80 -48.44
C THR A 272 34.85 12.94 -49.29
N ASP A 273 35.47 13.94 -48.65
CA ASP A 273 36.44 14.79 -49.32
C ASP A 273 37.81 14.13 -49.20
N SER A 274 38.22 13.64 -50.36
CA SER A 274 39.58 13.19 -50.63
C SER A 274 40.51 14.39 -50.56
N LEU A 275 41.52 14.38 -49.65
CA LEU A 275 42.81 15.05 -49.91
C LEU A 275 43.90 14.75 -48.85
N HIS A 276 45.03 14.35 -49.40
CA HIS A 276 46.41 14.41 -48.91
C HIS A 276 46.86 13.47 -47.79
N VAL A 277 47.59 12.47 -48.26
CA VAL A 277 48.59 11.72 -47.54
C VAL A 277 49.75 12.67 -47.19
N ASP A 278 49.96 12.93 -45.91
CA ASP A 278 51.26 13.41 -45.41
C ASP A 278 51.74 12.50 -44.30
N THR A 279 53.00 12.19 -44.44
CA THR A 279 53.88 11.23 -43.75
C THR A 279 53.83 11.43 -42.24
N LEU A 280 53.40 10.42 -41.51
CA LEU A 280 53.44 10.40 -40.02
C LEU A 280 54.63 9.62 -39.53
N GLN A 281 55.48 10.27 -38.72
CA GLN A 281 56.50 9.64 -37.89
C GLN A 281 55.91 8.80 -36.77
N PRO A 282 56.54 7.72 -36.30
CA PRO A 282 56.07 6.84 -35.26
C PRO A 282 56.20 7.45 -33.86
N ILE A 283 55.13 7.43 -33.10
CA ILE A 283 55.08 7.80 -31.69
C ILE A 283 55.59 6.63 -30.84
N PRO A 284 56.49 6.87 -29.83
CA PRO A 284 57.04 5.79 -29.01
C PRO A 284 55.97 5.22 -28.04
N SER A 285 55.87 3.91 -28.03
CA SER A 285 55.05 3.12 -27.10
C SER A 285 55.68 3.13 -25.71
N SER A 286 55.01 3.76 -24.73
CA SER A 286 55.28 3.46 -23.33
C SER A 286 53.98 3.53 -22.52
N ASN A 287 53.77 2.49 -21.74
CA ASN A 287 52.75 2.25 -20.70
C ASN A 287 51.52 1.43 -21.13
N ARG A 288 51.79 0.17 -21.50
CA ARG A 288 50.82 -0.91 -21.20
C ARG A 288 51.33 -1.69 -19.97
N LEU A 289 50.65 -1.52 -18.86
CA LEU A 289 50.88 -2.37 -17.68
C LEU A 289 50.53 -3.81 -18.01
N SER A 290 51.39 -4.76 -17.67
CA SER A 290 51.18 -6.18 -17.91
C SER A 290 50.11 -6.75 -16.95
N PRO A 291 49.43 -7.86 -17.32
CA PRO A 291 48.38 -8.47 -16.50
C PRO A 291 48.81 -8.98 -15.12
N LEU A 292 50.11 -8.99 -14.81
CA LEU A 292 50.66 -9.44 -13.54
C LEU A 292 50.66 -8.37 -12.44
N GLU A 293 50.63 -7.07 -12.77
CA GLU A 293 50.66 -5.99 -11.77
C GLU A 293 49.26 -5.67 -11.15
N LEU A 294 48.19 -6.21 -11.70
CA LEU A 294 46.82 -6.06 -11.16
C LEU A 294 46.50 -7.03 -10.03
N ARG A 295 47.41 -7.95 -9.70
CA ARG A 295 47.15 -9.01 -8.71
C ARG A 295 47.48 -8.61 -7.27
N ASP A 296 48.25 -7.55 -7.05
CA ASP A 296 48.79 -7.19 -5.72
C ASP A 296 48.00 -6.07 -4.99
N LYS A 297 46.84 -5.63 -5.52
CA LYS A 297 46.00 -4.60 -4.88
C LYS A 297 44.61 -5.08 -4.46
N GLN A 298 44.44 -6.36 -4.14
CA GLN A 298 43.20 -6.80 -3.44
C GLN A 298 43.45 -6.84 -1.93
N PRO A 299 42.55 -6.24 -1.11
CA PRO A 299 42.68 -6.30 0.34
C PRO A 299 42.42 -7.73 0.82
N HIS A 300 43.30 -8.23 1.68
CA HIS A 300 43.18 -9.55 2.31
C HIS A 300 41.85 -9.69 3.04
N SER A 301 40.97 -10.56 2.55
CA SER A 301 39.80 -11.04 3.28
C SER A 301 40.27 -11.98 4.41
N LYS A 302 39.97 -11.60 5.65
CA LYS A 302 40.20 -12.45 6.83
C LYS A 302 39.46 -13.76 6.69
N LYS A 303 40.16 -14.88 6.70
CA LYS A 303 39.59 -16.23 6.78
C LYS A 303 38.87 -16.38 8.12
N ILE A 304 37.55 -16.55 8.07
CA ILE A 304 36.75 -16.98 9.22
C ILE A 304 36.94 -18.50 9.36
N HIS A 305 37.50 -18.93 10.49
CA HIS A 305 37.65 -20.33 10.85
C HIS A 305 36.25 -20.87 11.22
N VAL A 306 35.68 -21.70 10.35
CA VAL A 306 34.45 -22.45 10.67
C VAL A 306 34.85 -23.71 11.41
N THR A 307 34.60 -23.76 12.73
CA THR A 307 34.75 -24.96 13.56
C THR A 307 33.58 -25.87 13.24
N LYS A 308 33.89 -27.08 12.71
CA LYS A 308 32.91 -28.16 12.50
C LYS A 308 32.50 -28.75 13.85
N GLU A 309 31.32 -28.46 14.32
CA GLU A 309 30.69 -29.23 15.41
C GLU A 309 30.15 -30.56 14.89
N LYS A 310 30.45 -31.62 15.68
CA LYS A 310 30.02 -32.98 15.41
C LYS A 310 28.52 -33.14 15.73
N PRO A 311 27.74 -33.96 15.00
CA PRO A 311 26.32 -34.15 15.26
C PRO A 311 26.10 -34.94 16.58
N VAL A 312 25.28 -34.36 17.46
CA VAL A 312 24.80 -34.99 18.69
C VAL A 312 23.73 -36.02 18.31
N ARG A 313 23.97 -37.25 18.76
CA ARG A 313 23.14 -38.43 18.54
C ARG A 313 21.97 -38.41 19.53
N ASN A 314 20.79 -38.01 19.07
CA ASN A 314 19.56 -38.08 19.87
C ASN A 314 19.05 -39.52 19.98
N THR A 315 19.15 -40.09 21.18
CA THR A 315 18.49 -41.33 21.56
C THR A 315 17.07 -41.02 22.03
N THR A 316 16.10 -41.28 21.18
CA THR A 316 14.67 -41.23 21.53
C THR A 316 14.28 -42.46 22.37
N LYS A 317 14.05 -42.28 23.68
CA LYS A 317 13.34 -43.25 24.52
C LYS A 317 11.83 -43.18 24.19
N ARG A 318 11.35 -44.23 23.58
CA ARG A 318 9.95 -44.52 23.26
C ARG A 318 9.19 -44.89 24.54
N SER A 319 8.42 -43.99 25.11
CA SER A 319 7.46 -44.29 26.20
C SER A 319 6.13 -44.74 25.60
N LYS A 320 5.81 -46.02 25.79
CA LYS A 320 4.47 -46.57 25.56
C LYS A 320 3.55 -46.09 26.68
N ARG A 321 2.47 -45.36 26.35
CA ARG A 321 1.33 -45.20 27.28
C ARG A 321 0.02 -45.47 26.58
N ASN A 322 -0.63 -46.47 27.07
CA ASN A 322 -1.94 -47.05 26.92
C ASN A 322 -3.08 -46.10 26.46
N THR A 323 -3.71 -46.55 25.39
CA THR A 323 -5.04 -46.15 24.92
C THR A 323 -6.10 -46.95 25.68
N LYS A 324 -6.92 -46.31 26.47
CA LYS A 324 -8.25 -46.80 26.89
C LYS A 324 -9.10 -45.61 27.34
N VAL A 325 -10.07 -45.18 26.52
CA VAL A 325 -11.30 -44.50 26.93
C VAL A 325 -12.24 -44.54 25.70
N ARG A 326 -13.13 -45.50 25.67
CA ARG A 326 -14.60 -45.49 25.86
C ARG A 326 -15.39 -44.55 24.93
N ARG A 327 -16.05 -45.22 23.96
CA ARG A 327 -17.31 -44.78 23.30
C ARG A 327 -18.42 -44.61 24.35
N ARG A 328 -19.21 -43.53 24.18
CA ARG A 328 -20.64 -43.28 24.55
C ARG A 328 -20.80 -41.75 24.38
N TYR A 329 -21.71 -41.20 23.59
CA TYR A 329 -23.16 -41.34 23.49
C TYR A 329 -23.63 -41.01 22.10
N GLN A 330 -24.50 -41.87 21.56
CA GLN A 330 -25.57 -41.52 20.67
C GLN A 330 -26.75 -40.99 21.53
N LEU A 331 -27.27 -39.88 21.18
CA LEU A 331 -28.74 -39.58 21.05
C LEU A 331 -28.81 -38.12 20.57
#